data_5f60ae2950eb5457e5da4014b12809cc
#
_entry.id   5f60ae2950eb5457e5da4014b12809cc
#
_cell.length_a   1.000
_cell.length_b   1.000
_cell.length_c   1.000
_cell.angle_alpha   90.00
_cell.angle_beta   90.00
_cell.angle_gamma   90.00
#
_symmetry.space_group_name_H-M   'P 1'
#
loop_
_entity.id
_entity.type
_entity.pdbx_description
1 polymer ?
#
loop_
_entity_poly.entity_id
_entity_poly.type
_entity_poly.pdbx_seq_one_letter_code
_entity_poly.pdbx_strand_id
1 'polypeptide(L)'
;MVEMQTVKVVGQCIGCGECIRICSAGAVSAAAARTEHIGRDHIAIALVSSVLYTQFPGVMPNDILMGLRQMGFQHTIDMSYFLEIFHYGTEEFIQRNRESNKAPWPLISPVCPVVVRLITFQFPSLLPHVLPVLRPVALMAREVKRRIIPHYRETGEAVKLHHIDPCPTKMAPHCGTPGIHSDIPEIALGINDVFPELTHQLEQIKESDAFSFDQSRFEYETCATGNVSLWAMSGGEIAEMDFDRSLAVSGLRRPYSICRRLRWVSSRISNTWNFEPAAKGAWVGS
;
A
#
# COMPACT_ATOMS: atom_id res chain seq x y z
N MET A 1 40.04 -0.86 -0.23
CA MET A 1 38.70 -1.10 -0.82
C MET A 1 38.03 -2.13 0.09
N VAL A 2 37.02 -1.73 0.85
CA VAL A 2 36.21 -2.67 1.66
C VAL A 2 35.15 -3.20 0.71
N GLU A 3 35.23 -4.48 0.34
CA GLU A 3 34.16 -5.16 -0.38
C GLU A 3 32.91 -5.13 0.50
N MET A 4 31.89 -4.41 0.06
CA MET A 4 30.56 -4.49 0.66
C MET A 4 30.01 -5.90 0.41
N GLN A 5 30.07 -6.76 1.40
CA GLN A 5 29.42 -8.07 1.35
C GLN A 5 27.92 -7.86 1.32
N THR A 6 27.31 -8.23 0.23
CA THR A 6 25.86 -8.18 0.09
C THR A 6 25.24 -9.25 0.99
N VAL A 7 24.53 -8.84 2.02
CA VAL A 7 23.77 -9.76 2.88
C VAL A 7 22.58 -10.29 2.11
N LYS A 8 22.62 -11.54 1.68
CA LYS A 8 21.48 -12.21 1.07
C LYS A 8 20.60 -12.81 2.15
N VAL A 9 19.34 -12.38 2.23
CA VAL A 9 18.36 -13.01 3.12
C VAL A 9 17.96 -14.35 2.52
N VAL A 10 18.29 -15.44 3.20
CA VAL A 10 17.95 -16.81 2.82
C VAL A 10 16.77 -17.26 3.68
N GLY A 11 15.68 -17.71 3.06
CA GLY A 11 14.50 -18.23 3.76
C GLY A 11 13.23 -17.41 3.59
N GLN A 12 12.27 -17.61 4.47
CA GLN A 12 10.93 -16.99 4.41
C GLN A 12 10.95 -15.56 4.97
N CYS A 13 11.46 -14.61 4.20
CA CYS A 13 11.42 -13.20 4.56
C CYS A 13 9.99 -12.64 4.38
N ILE A 14 9.43 -12.07 5.46
CA ILE A 14 8.13 -11.37 5.39
C ILE A 14 8.24 -9.92 4.91
N GLY A 15 9.46 -9.41 4.72
CA GLY A 15 9.73 -8.06 4.19
C GLY A 15 9.43 -6.93 5.18
N CYS A 16 9.43 -7.17 6.49
CA CYS A 16 9.00 -6.20 7.50
C CYS A 16 9.93 -4.97 7.67
N GLY A 17 11.14 -4.98 7.09
CA GLY A 17 12.11 -3.89 7.20
C GLY A 17 12.82 -3.76 8.56
N GLU A 18 12.56 -4.63 9.54
CA GLU A 18 13.22 -4.56 10.86
C GLU A 18 14.74 -4.66 10.76
N CYS A 19 15.26 -5.45 9.82
CA CYS A 19 16.69 -5.56 9.59
C CYS A 19 17.32 -4.22 9.14
N ILE A 20 16.56 -3.42 8.37
CA ILE A 20 16.98 -2.07 7.96
C ILE A 20 16.98 -1.15 9.17
N ARG A 21 15.90 -1.17 9.95
CA ARG A 21 15.70 -0.30 11.11
C ARG A 21 16.73 -0.51 12.22
N ILE A 22 17.13 -1.75 12.50
CA ILE A 22 18.06 -2.09 13.60
C ILE A 22 19.53 -2.07 13.18
N CYS A 23 19.84 -1.99 11.88
CA CYS A 23 21.21 -1.97 11.38
C CYS A 23 21.85 -0.61 11.61
N SER A 24 22.56 -0.44 12.72
CA SER A 24 23.27 0.81 13.05
C SER A 24 24.39 1.17 12.08
N ALA A 25 24.93 0.16 11.37
CA ALA A 25 25.98 0.35 10.37
C ALA A 25 25.44 0.77 8.97
N GLY A 26 24.11 0.85 8.79
CA GLY A 26 23.52 1.15 7.48
C GLY A 26 23.81 0.13 6.39
N ALA A 27 24.28 -1.07 6.76
CA ALA A 27 24.67 -2.12 5.82
C ALA A 27 23.48 -2.82 5.12
N VAL A 28 22.28 -2.58 5.59
CA VAL A 28 21.05 -3.15 5.04
C VAL A 28 20.16 -2.00 4.55
N SER A 29 19.83 -2.01 3.26
CA SER A 29 18.93 -1.04 2.65
C SER A 29 17.80 -1.72 1.89
N ALA A 30 16.71 -1.02 1.67
CA ALA A 30 15.71 -1.44 0.70
C ALA A 30 16.26 -1.20 -0.71
N ALA A 31 16.02 -2.14 -1.61
CA ALA A 31 16.32 -1.92 -3.02
C ALA A 31 15.25 -0.97 -3.58
N ALA A 32 15.58 0.31 -3.72
CA ALA A 32 14.76 1.30 -4.40
C ALA A 32 15.29 1.55 -5.80
N ALA A 33 14.39 1.88 -6.70
CA ALA A 33 14.78 2.35 -8.02
C ALA A 33 15.37 3.78 -7.93
N ARG A 34 16.20 4.14 -8.90
CA ARG A 34 16.75 5.50 -8.97
C ARG A 34 15.81 6.43 -9.72
N THR A 35 15.66 7.64 -9.22
CA THR A 35 14.81 8.69 -9.81
C THR A 35 15.38 9.21 -11.14
N GLU A 36 16.70 9.09 -11.36
CA GLU A 36 17.42 9.60 -12.54
C GLU A 36 16.92 9.02 -13.88
N HIS A 37 16.20 7.92 -13.87
CA HIS A 37 15.69 7.23 -15.07
C HIS A 37 14.18 7.37 -15.28
N ILE A 38 13.51 8.20 -14.48
CA ILE A 38 12.06 8.41 -14.62
C ILE A 38 11.76 9.02 -15.98
N GLY A 39 10.93 8.35 -16.77
CA GLY A 39 10.42 8.86 -18.05
C GLY A 39 11.46 8.97 -19.20
N ARG A 40 12.70 8.45 -19.06
CA ARG A 40 13.70 8.55 -20.14
C ARG A 40 13.47 7.54 -21.27
N ASP A 41 13.23 6.28 -20.91
CA ASP A 41 13.12 5.17 -21.86
C ASP A 41 11.74 4.51 -21.84
N HIS A 42 10.79 5.08 -21.12
CA HIS A 42 9.45 4.54 -20.96
C HIS A 42 8.48 5.61 -20.46
N ILE A 43 7.21 5.39 -20.71
CA ILE A 43 6.13 6.15 -20.08
C ILE A 43 6.09 5.78 -18.59
N ALA A 44 6.41 6.73 -17.73
CA ALA A 44 6.43 6.55 -16.29
C ALA A 44 5.09 6.98 -15.69
N ILE A 45 4.42 6.08 -14.97
CA ILE A 45 3.19 6.35 -14.26
C ILE A 45 3.44 6.21 -12.77
N ALA A 46 3.22 7.29 -12.01
CA ALA A 46 3.33 7.26 -10.55
C ALA A 46 2.02 6.81 -9.91
N LEU A 47 2.09 5.80 -9.04
CA LEU A 47 1.03 5.42 -8.11
C LEU A 47 1.40 6.01 -6.74
N VAL A 48 0.70 7.06 -6.35
CA VAL A 48 1.09 7.92 -5.23
C VAL A 48 0.38 7.49 -3.95
N SER A 49 1.18 7.08 -2.95
CA SER A 49 0.66 6.79 -1.61
C SER A 49 0.30 8.09 -0.88
N SER A 50 -0.82 8.08 -0.15
CA SER A 50 -1.29 9.22 0.65
C SER A 50 -0.26 9.70 1.70
N VAL A 51 0.66 8.83 2.11
CA VAL A 51 1.75 9.19 3.03
C VAL A 51 2.65 10.29 2.46
N LEU A 52 2.77 10.38 1.14
CA LEU A 52 3.62 11.40 0.51
C LEU A 52 3.15 12.81 0.87
N TYR A 53 1.85 13.03 0.91
CA TYR A 53 1.28 14.36 1.23
C TYR A 53 1.61 14.83 2.63
N THR A 54 1.74 13.92 3.58
CA THR A 54 2.10 14.25 4.98
C THR A 54 3.53 14.75 5.14
N GLN A 55 4.38 14.53 4.13
CA GLN A 55 5.78 14.98 4.15
C GLN A 55 5.93 16.44 3.73
N PHE A 56 4.89 17.05 3.17
CA PHE A 56 4.88 18.43 2.69
C PHE A 56 3.78 19.25 3.34
N PRO A 57 3.92 19.58 4.66
CA PRO A 57 2.90 20.34 5.37
C PRO A 57 2.70 21.72 4.74
N GLY A 58 1.43 22.07 4.49
CA GLY A 58 1.06 23.34 3.87
C GLY A 58 1.15 23.40 2.34
N VAL A 59 1.52 22.29 1.70
CA VAL A 59 1.46 22.16 0.23
C VAL A 59 0.18 21.43 -0.14
N MET A 60 -0.51 21.92 -1.17
CA MET A 60 -1.71 21.24 -1.67
C MET A 60 -1.36 19.92 -2.34
N PRO A 61 -2.15 18.84 -2.13
CA PRO A 61 -1.90 17.56 -2.77
C PRO A 61 -1.75 17.63 -4.29
N ASN A 62 -2.55 18.47 -4.94
CA ASN A 62 -2.47 18.63 -6.40
C ASN A 62 -1.15 19.27 -6.85
N ASP A 63 -0.54 20.15 -6.05
CA ASP A 63 0.78 20.72 -6.35
C ASP A 63 1.85 19.63 -6.27
N ILE A 64 1.73 18.71 -5.31
CA ILE A 64 2.62 17.56 -5.16
C ILE A 64 2.52 16.65 -6.39
N LEU A 65 1.30 16.35 -6.86
CA LEU A 65 1.07 15.58 -8.07
C LEU A 65 1.66 16.27 -9.31
N MET A 66 1.54 17.59 -9.39
CA MET A 66 2.13 18.40 -10.46
C MET A 66 3.65 18.39 -10.38
N GLY A 67 4.24 18.52 -9.20
CA GLY A 67 5.69 18.41 -9.00
C GLY A 67 6.25 17.06 -9.47
N LEU A 68 5.54 15.97 -9.20
CA LEU A 68 5.91 14.66 -9.72
C LEU A 68 5.88 14.62 -11.26
N ARG A 69 4.90 15.26 -11.91
CA ARG A 69 4.87 15.36 -13.37
C ARG A 69 6.09 16.12 -13.91
N GLN A 70 6.51 17.19 -13.23
CA GLN A 70 7.75 17.91 -13.60
C GLN A 70 9.02 17.08 -13.43
N MET A 71 9.01 16.08 -12.54
CA MET A 71 10.09 15.10 -12.41
C MET A 71 10.14 14.07 -13.58
N GLY A 72 9.15 14.07 -14.50
CA GLY A 72 9.12 13.21 -15.68
C GLY A 72 8.06 12.10 -15.65
N PHE A 73 7.16 12.09 -14.67
CA PHE A 73 6.00 11.20 -14.71
C PHE A 73 4.94 11.75 -15.66
N GLN A 74 4.53 10.96 -16.65
CA GLN A 74 3.46 11.33 -17.58
C GLN A 74 2.09 11.31 -16.93
N HIS A 75 1.91 10.40 -15.97
CA HIS A 75 0.68 10.30 -15.19
C HIS A 75 1.01 10.17 -13.70
N THR A 76 0.22 10.84 -12.88
CA THR A 76 0.30 10.75 -11.40
C THR A 76 -1.07 10.35 -10.88
N ILE A 77 -1.17 9.14 -10.39
CA ILE A 77 -2.44 8.55 -9.93
C ILE A 77 -2.51 8.67 -8.41
N ASP A 78 -3.51 9.35 -7.93
CA ASP A 78 -3.75 9.51 -6.49
C ASP A 78 -4.44 8.28 -5.88
N MET A 79 -4.01 7.89 -4.70
CA MET A 79 -4.55 6.73 -3.99
C MET A 79 -5.93 7.00 -3.37
N SER A 80 -6.31 8.26 -3.10
CA SER A 80 -7.53 8.59 -2.36
C SER A 80 -8.79 7.96 -2.95
N TYR A 81 -8.95 8.08 -4.27
CA TYR A 81 -10.07 7.48 -4.98
C TYR A 81 -10.18 5.95 -4.79
N PHE A 82 -9.02 5.27 -4.77
CA PHE A 82 -8.96 3.82 -4.60
C PHE A 82 -9.10 3.37 -3.15
N LEU A 83 -8.83 4.27 -2.20
CA LEU A 83 -9.13 4.05 -0.79
C LEU A 83 -10.63 4.01 -0.56
N GLU A 84 -11.39 4.94 -1.13
CA GLU A 84 -12.85 4.94 -1.04
C GLU A 84 -13.47 3.66 -1.62
N ILE A 85 -12.98 3.21 -2.79
CA ILE A 85 -13.42 1.93 -3.39
C ILE A 85 -13.08 0.75 -2.46
N PHE A 86 -11.89 0.76 -1.87
CA PHE A 86 -11.46 -0.26 -0.94
C PHE A 86 -12.33 -0.29 0.33
N HIS A 87 -12.61 0.87 0.91
CA HIS A 87 -13.48 1.00 2.09
C HIS A 87 -14.88 0.46 1.79
N TYR A 88 -15.50 0.94 0.73
CA TYR A 88 -16.82 0.48 0.32
C TYR A 88 -16.87 -1.05 0.11
N GLY A 89 -15.89 -1.61 -0.61
CA GLY A 89 -15.82 -3.06 -0.83
C GLY A 89 -15.59 -3.86 0.45
N THR A 90 -14.86 -3.30 1.40
CA THR A 90 -14.61 -3.89 2.71
C THR A 90 -15.86 -3.89 3.57
N GLU A 91 -16.55 -2.76 3.67
CA GLU A 91 -17.79 -2.61 4.43
C GLU A 91 -18.88 -3.53 3.89
N GLU A 92 -19.07 -3.56 2.59
CA GLU A 92 -20.03 -4.44 1.92
C GLU A 92 -19.72 -5.92 2.19
N PHE A 93 -18.44 -6.32 2.13
CA PHE A 93 -18.06 -7.69 2.48
C PHE A 93 -18.37 -8.02 3.93
N ILE A 94 -18.03 -7.13 4.86
CA ILE A 94 -18.27 -7.32 6.29
C ILE A 94 -19.77 -7.42 6.57
N GLN A 95 -20.58 -6.55 5.97
CA GLN A 95 -22.03 -6.58 6.13
C GLN A 95 -22.61 -7.92 5.65
N ARG A 96 -22.25 -8.35 4.45
CA ARG A 96 -22.68 -9.66 3.92
C ARG A 96 -22.20 -10.83 4.75
N ASN A 97 -20.99 -10.74 5.32
CA ASN A 97 -20.46 -11.80 6.17
C ASN A 97 -21.13 -11.87 7.53
N ARG A 98 -21.62 -10.74 8.06
CA ARG A 98 -22.46 -10.73 9.30
C ARG A 98 -23.72 -11.58 9.12
N GLU A 99 -24.33 -11.57 7.93
CA GLU A 99 -25.52 -12.33 7.61
C GLU A 99 -25.23 -13.79 7.24
N SER A 100 -24.24 -14.01 6.38
CA SER A 100 -23.95 -15.31 5.79
C SER A 100 -22.95 -16.17 6.57
N ASN A 101 -22.13 -15.55 7.42
CA ASN A 101 -21.05 -16.17 8.21
C ASN A 101 -20.12 -17.09 7.40
N LYS A 102 -19.84 -16.71 6.13
CA LYS A 102 -19.00 -17.50 5.21
C LYS A 102 -17.52 -17.43 5.54
N ALA A 103 -17.04 -16.26 5.99
CA ALA A 103 -15.66 -16.09 6.44
C ALA A 103 -15.61 -16.13 7.97
N PRO A 104 -14.59 -16.78 8.57
CA PRO A 104 -14.46 -16.87 10.02
C PRO A 104 -14.08 -15.51 10.62
N TRP A 105 -14.60 -15.23 11.82
CA TRP A 105 -14.24 -14.06 12.61
C TRP A 105 -13.01 -14.33 13.50
N PRO A 106 -12.16 -13.33 13.79
CA PRO A 106 -12.18 -11.95 13.27
C PRO A 106 -11.71 -11.91 11.82
N LEU A 107 -12.13 -10.87 11.06
CA LEU A 107 -11.62 -10.59 9.74
C LEU A 107 -10.31 -9.80 9.83
N ILE A 108 -9.39 -10.04 8.90
CA ILE A 108 -8.05 -9.42 8.88
C ILE A 108 -7.86 -8.65 7.57
N SER A 109 -7.43 -7.39 7.68
CA SER A 109 -7.15 -6.55 6.51
C SER A 109 -5.99 -7.10 5.68
N PRO A 110 -6.10 -7.13 4.33
CA PRO A 110 -5.03 -7.52 3.43
C PRO A 110 -4.06 -6.38 3.10
N VAL A 111 -4.30 -5.16 3.59
CA VAL A 111 -3.55 -3.96 3.20
C VAL A 111 -2.06 -4.07 3.52
N CYS A 112 -1.72 -4.62 4.68
CA CYS A 112 -0.32 -4.82 5.06
C CYS A 112 0.24 -6.13 4.49
N PRO A 113 1.15 -6.11 3.50
CA PRO A 113 1.73 -7.33 2.93
C PRO A 113 2.59 -8.11 3.93
N VAL A 114 3.13 -7.45 4.96
CA VAL A 114 3.87 -8.12 6.05
C VAL A 114 2.95 -9.05 6.84
N VAL A 115 1.76 -8.56 7.19
CA VAL A 115 0.77 -9.35 7.95
C VAL A 115 0.29 -10.53 7.12
N VAL A 116 -0.01 -10.32 5.85
CA VAL A 116 -0.44 -11.41 4.96
C VAL A 116 0.64 -12.47 4.81
N ARG A 117 1.91 -12.08 4.61
CA ARG A 117 3.04 -13.02 4.56
C ARG A 117 3.27 -13.74 5.88
N LEU A 118 3.16 -13.02 7.00
CA LEU A 118 3.26 -13.61 8.33
C LEU A 118 2.21 -14.71 8.50
N ILE A 119 0.97 -14.44 8.12
CA ILE A 119 -0.13 -15.42 8.14
C ILE A 119 0.21 -16.60 7.22
N THR A 120 0.57 -16.34 5.97
CA THR A 120 0.86 -17.38 4.99
C THR A 120 1.97 -18.33 5.45
N PHE A 121 3.04 -17.81 6.05
CA PHE A 121 4.20 -18.62 6.41
C PHE A 121 4.14 -19.23 7.81
N GLN A 122 3.56 -18.51 8.78
CA GLN A 122 3.59 -18.91 10.19
C GLN A 122 2.22 -19.36 10.73
N PHE A 123 1.15 -18.87 10.14
CA PHE A 123 -0.22 -19.10 10.62
C PHE A 123 -1.20 -19.41 9.47
N PRO A 124 -0.91 -20.42 8.60
CA PRO A 124 -1.72 -20.67 7.40
C PRO A 124 -3.20 -20.97 7.72
N SER A 125 -3.52 -21.47 8.91
CA SER A 125 -4.90 -21.66 9.37
C SER A 125 -5.70 -20.37 9.49
N LEU A 126 -5.05 -19.19 9.52
CA LEU A 126 -5.70 -17.89 9.54
C LEU A 126 -5.92 -17.29 8.15
N LEU A 127 -5.49 -17.94 7.07
CA LEU A 127 -5.74 -17.46 5.70
C LEU A 127 -7.23 -17.22 5.40
N PRO A 128 -8.18 -18.07 5.84
CA PRO A 128 -9.60 -17.82 5.64
C PRO A 128 -10.14 -16.56 6.34
N HIS A 129 -9.42 -16.03 7.33
CA HIS A 129 -9.76 -14.79 8.03
C HIS A 129 -9.34 -13.53 7.24
N VAL A 130 -8.41 -13.66 6.28
CA VAL A 130 -7.95 -12.52 5.48
C VAL A 130 -9.04 -12.14 4.49
N LEU A 131 -9.41 -10.87 4.46
CA LEU A 131 -10.42 -10.36 3.54
C LEU A 131 -10.02 -10.57 2.08
N PRO A 132 -10.92 -11.10 1.25
CA PRO A 132 -10.69 -11.33 -0.16
C PRO A 132 -10.92 -10.06 -1.00
N VAL A 133 -10.42 -8.90 -0.53
CA VAL A 133 -10.50 -7.61 -1.23
C VAL A 133 -9.12 -7.21 -1.73
N LEU A 134 -9.09 -6.55 -2.88
CA LEU A 134 -7.84 -6.04 -3.45
C LEU A 134 -7.34 -4.84 -2.67
N ARG A 135 -6.04 -4.81 -2.39
CA ARG A 135 -5.40 -3.65 -1.78
C ARG A 135 -5.51 -2.42 -2.69
N PRO A 136 -5.55 -1.19 -2.14
CA PRO A 136 -5.67 0.04 -2.93
C PRO A 136 -4.64 0.14 -4.06
N VAL A 137 -3.37 -0.15 -3.81
CA VAL A 137 -2.33 -0.13 -4.85
C VAL A 137 -2.58 -1.15 -5.98
N ALA A 138 -3.18 -2.29 -5.68
CA ALA A 138 -3.53 -3.27 -6.70
C ALA A 138 -4.74 -2.82 -7.53
N LEU A 139 -5.70 -2.13 -6.90
CA LEU A 139 -6.80 -1.48 -7.60
C LEU A 139 -6.29 -0.39 -8.56
N MET A 140 -5.38 0.48 -8.08
CA MET A 140 -4.71 1.49 -8.89
C MET A 140 -4.02 0.86 -10.11
N ALA A 141 -3.15 -0.12 -9.86
CA ALA A 141 -2.39 -0.78 -10.93
C ALA A 141 -3.31 -1.45 -11.96
N ARG A 142 -4.39 -2.10 -11.51
CA ARG A 142 -5.40 -2.70 -12.38
C ARG A 142 -6.10 -1.65 -13.25
N GLU A 143 -6.51 -0.54 -12.68
CA GLU A 143 -7.21 0.51 -13.40
C GLU A 143 -6.31 1.18 -14.43
N VAL A 144 -5.06 1.46 -14.08
CA VAL A 144 -4.04 1.98 -15.02
C VAL A 144 -3.82 1.01 -16.17
N LYS A 145 -3.65 -0.29 -15.89
CA LYS A 145 -3.48 -1.32 -16.93
C LYS A 145 -4.70 -1.43 -17.85
N ARG A 146 -5.88 -1.17 -17.32
CA ARG A 146 -7.14 -1.24 -18.06
C ARG A 146 -7.42 0.02 -18.90
N ARG A 147 -7.14 1.22 -18.36
CA ARG A 147 -7.57 2.47 -18.97
C ARG A 147 -6.44 3.31 -19.57
N ILE A 148 -5.27 3.34 -18.95
CA ILE A 148 -4.17 4.21 -19.39
C ILE A 148 -3.24 3.47 -20.36
N ILE A 149 -2.77 2.28 -20.02
CA ILE A 149 -1.85 1.52 -20.88
C ILE A 149 -2.35 1.32 -22.32
N PRO A 150 -3.65 1.03 -22.58
CA PRO A 150 -4.14 0.87 -23.94
C PRO A 150 -3.89 2.08 -24.85
N HIS A 151 -3.84 3.30 -24.30
CA HIS A 151 -3.57 4.52 -25.09
C HIS A 151 -2.14 4.55 -25.65
N TYR A 152 -1.19 3.84 -25.04
CA TYR A 152 0.20 3.78 -25.44
C TYR A 152 0.55 2.54 -26.28
N ARG A 153 -0.40 1.62 -26.48
CA ARG A 153 -0.16 0.41 -27.30
C ARG A 153 0.11 0.72 -28.77
N GLU A 154 -0.52 1.77 -29.30
CA GLU A 154 -0.37 2.16 -30.69
C GLU A 154 0.97 2.85 -30.95
N THR A 155 1.56 3.51 -29.95
CA THR A 155 2.86 4.17 -30.05
C THR A 155 4.03 3.21 -29.88
N GLY A 156 3.79 1.99 -29.36
CA GLY A 156 4.84 1.01 -29.07
C GLY A 156 5.73 1.35 -27.89
N GLU A 157 5.38 2.40 -27.12
CA GLU A 157 6.17 2.84 -25.96
C GLU A 157 5.97 1.89 -24.78
N ALA A 158 7.07 1.56 -24.11
CA ALA A 158 7.03 0.79 -22.89
C ALA A 158 6.41 1.62 -21.76
N VAL A 159 5.45 1.08 -21.03
CA VAL A 159 4.83 1.73 -19.87
C VAL A 159 5.25 1.02 -18.60
N LYS A 160 5.69 1.76 -17.58
CA LYS A 160 6.06 1.21 -16.26
C LYS A 160 5.36 1.94 -15.15
N LEU A 161 4.83 1.15 -14.19
CA LEU A 161 4.18 1.64 -13.00
C LEU A 161 5.20 1.79 -11.87
N HIS A 162 5.24 2.99 -11.29
CA HIS A 162 6.12 3.34 -10.17
C HIS A 162 5.28 3.57 -8.93
N HIS A 163 5.44 2.74 -7.92
CA HIS A 163 4.77 2.94 -6.63
C HIS A 163 5.65 3.76 -5.69
N ILE A 164 5.18 4.92 -5.28
CA ILE A 164 5.86 5.80 -4.33
C ILE A 164 5.29 5.54 -2.93
N ASP A 165 6.08 4.90 -2.06
CA ASP A 165 5.63 4.51 -0.70
C ASP A 165 6.83 4.45 0.26
N PRO A 166 6.68 4.79 1.55
CA PRO A 166 7.78 4.72 2.52
C PRO A 166 8.06 3.29 3.00
N CYS A 167 7.18 2.33 2.74
CA CYS A 167 7.25 1.00 3.32
C CYS A 167 8.21 0.07 2.54
N PRO A 168 9.29 -0.42 3.16
CA PRO A 168 10.25 -1.32 2.49
C PRO A 168 9.59 -2.57 1.88
N THR A 169 8.53 -3.07 2.50
CA THR A 169 7.80 -4.24 2.00
C THR A 169 7.05 -3.96 0.71
N LYS A 170 6.51 -2.76 0.58
CA LYS A 170 5.84 -2.31 -0.64
C LYS A 170 6.83 -1.90 -1.72
N MET A 171 8.08 -1.56 -1.33
CA MET A 171 9.18 -1.25 -2.23
C MET A 171 9.84 -2.51 -2.83
N ALA A 172 9.55 -3.70 -2.34
CA ALA A 172 10.10 -4.96 -2.85
C ALA A 172 9.04 -5.69 -3.71
N PRO A 173 8.87 -5.33 -4.99
CA PRO A 173 7.82 -5.86 -5.86
C PRO A 173 7.93 -7.37 -6.05
N HIS A 174 9.15 -7.91 -6.06
CA HIS A 174 9.42 -9.33 -6.28
C HIS A 174 9.19 -10.23 -5.06
N CYS A 175 8.92 -9.66 -3.89
CA CYS A 175 8.49 -10.42 -2.74
C CYS A 175 6.98 -10.75 -2.83
N GLY A 176 6.48 -11.10 -4.01
CA GLY A 176 5.10 -11.50 -4.22
C GLY A 176 4.68 -12.59 -3.23
N THR A 177 3.56 -12.41 -2.56
CA THR A 177 2.94 -13.49 -1.81
C THR A 177 2.40 -14.48 -2.84
N PRO A 178 2.77 -15.76 -2.79
CA PRO A 178 2.23 -16.75 -3.70
C PRO A 178 0.68 -16.69 -3.72
N GLY A 179 0.08 -16.52 -4.90
CA GLY A 179 -1.38 -16.46 -5.07
C GLY A 179 -2.00 -15.06 -4.93
N ILE A 180 -1.25 -14.00 -4.63
CA ILE A 180 -1.74 -12.63 -4.61
C ILE A 180 -1.26 -11.92 -5.88
N HIS A 181 -2.15 -11.84 -6.81
CA HIS A 181 -2.34 -11.00 -8.01
C HIS A 181 -1.14 -10.42 -8.76
N SER A 182 -1.21 -10.57 -10.08
CA SER A 182 -0.37 -9.95 -11.13
C SER A 182 -0.44 -8.42 -11.22
N ASP A 183 -1.28 -7.76 -10.41
CA ASP A 183 -1.49 -6.32 -10.44
C ASP A 183 -0.59 -5.63 -9.39
N ILE A 184 0.72 -5.79 -9.55
CA ILE A 184 1.74 -5.14 -8.72
C ILE A 184 2.51 -4.16 -9.61
N PRO A 185 2.84 -2.95 -9.12
CA PRO A 185 3.74 -2.04 -9.82
C PRO A 185 5.11 -2.68 -10.07
N GLU A 186 5.67 -2.42 -11.24
CA GLU A 186 6.96 -2.98 -11.65
C GLU A 186 8.14 -2.35 -10.91
N ILE A 187 7.99 -1.07 -10.54
CA ILE A 187 9.03 -0.27 -9.90
C ILE A 187 8.51 0.26 -8.57
N ALA A 188 9.36 0.30 -7.57
CA ALA A 188 9.08 0.94 -6.31
C ALA A 188 10.11 2.02 -6.01
N LEU A 189 9.62 3.18 -5.58
CA LEU A 189 10.40 4.33 -5.16
C LEU A 189 10.10 4.64 -3.70
N GLY A 190 11.14 4.83 -2.90
CA GLY A 190 11.00 5.34 -1.55
C GLY A 190 10.63 6.82 -1.56
N ILE A 191 9.86 7.25 -0.57
CA ILE A 191 9.58 8.68 -0.41
C ILE A 191 10.90 9.47 -0.27
N ASN A 192 11.88 8.93 0.46
CA ASN A 192 13.18 9.57 0.62
C ASN A 192 13.93 9.75 -0.71
N ASP A 193 13.69 8.88 -1.70
CA ASP A 193 14.36 8.94 -2.99
C ASP A 193 13.78 10.06 -3.87
N VAL A 194 12.47 10.32 -3.77
CA VAL A 194 11.80 11.37 -4.54
C VAL A 194 11.78 12.73 -3.82
N PHE A 195 11.93 12.76 -2.51
CA PHE A 195 11.75 13.95 -1.68
C PHE A 195 12.65 15.14 -2.08
N PRO A 196 13.97 14.98 -2.32
CA PRO A 196 14.83 16.11 -2.63
C PRO A 196 14.44 16.80 -3.95
N GLU A 197 14.23 16.01 -5.00
CA GLU A 197 13.86 16.54 -6.33
C GLU A 197 12.45 17.13 -6.30
N LEU A 198 11.51 16.46 -5.66
CA LEU A 198 10.14 16.95 -5.52
C LEU A 198 10.10 18.29 -4.76
N THR A 199 10.91 18.45 -3.70
CA THR A 199 11.03 19.72 -2.98
C THR A 199 11.48 20.83 -3.91
N HIS A 200 12.50 20.58 -4.72
CA HIS A 200 12.99 21.55 -5.72
C HIS A 200 11.91 21.94 -6.74
N GLN A 201 11.16 20.97 -7.27
CA GLN A 201 10.07 21.25 -8.20
C GLN A 201 8.94 22.07 -7.54
N LEU A 202 8.62 21.78 -6.27
CA LEU A 202 7.59 22.53 -5.52
C LEU A 202 8.00 23.98 -5.24
N GLU A 203 9.29 24.26 -5.05
CA GLU A 203 9.81 25.62 -4.91
C GLU A 203 9.64 26.40 -6.23
N GLN A 204 9.94 25.78 -7.36
CA GLN A 204 9.76 26.38 -8.68
C GLN A 204 8.28 26.65 -9.00
N ILE A 205 7.38 25.76 -8.62
CA ILE A 205 5.92 25.96 -8.78
C ILE A 205 5.43 27.17 -7.99
N LYS A 206 5.93 27.37 -6.76
CA LYS A 206 5.56 28.54 -5.93
C LYS A 206 6.02 29.87 -6.52
N GLU A 207 7.18 29.89 -7.19
CA GLU A 207 7.74 31.08 -7.80
C GLU A 207 7.04 31.44 -9.13
N SER A 208 6.53 30.43 -9.84
CA SER A 208 5.73 30.64 -11.03
C SER A 208 4.28 30.85 -10.63
N ASP A 209 3.74 32.05 -10.65
CA ASP A 209 2.31 32.39 -10.46
C ASP A 209 1.35 31.68 -11.44
N ALA A 210 1.84 30.71 -12.19
CA ALA A 210 1.15 29.96 -13.20
C ALA A 210 0.42 28.75 -12.59
N PHE A 211 -0.68 29.02 -11.88
CA PHE A 211 -1.67 27.99 -11.56
C PHE A 211 -2.45 27.62 -12.82
N SER A 212 -1.84 26.95 -13.78
CA SER A 212 -2.57 26.32 -14.85
C SER A 212 -2.99 24.93 -14.37
N PHE A 213 -4.21 24.82 -13.95
CA PHE A 213 -4.88 23.54 -13.72
C PHE A 213 -5.03 22.89 -15.09
N ASP A 214 -4.02 22.11 -15.49
CA ASP A 214 -4.11 21.26 -16.66
C ASP A 214 -5.23 20.24 -16.38
N GLN A 215 -6.28 20.24 -17.22
CA GLN A 215 -7.37 19.32 -17.05
C GLN A 215 -6.83 17.91 -17.23
N SER A 216 -6.60 17.23 -16.09
CA SER A 216 -6.16 15.86 -16.11
C SER A 216 -7.19 15.01 -16.88
N ARG A 217 -6.69 14.16 -17.75
CA ARG A 217 -7.52 13.33 -18.63
C ARG A 217 -8.35 12.30 -17.85
N PHE A 218 -7.93 11.99 -16.64
CA PHE A 218 -8.56 11.00 -15.77
C PHE A 218 -8.82 11.59 -14.38
N GLU A 219 -10.00 11.32 -13.83
CA GLU A 219 -10.45 11.86 -12.53
C GLU A 219 -9.49 11.55 -11.39
N TYR A 220 -8.86 10.38 -11.39
CA TYR A 220 -7.91 9.93 -10.35
C TYR A 220 -6.49 10.49 -10.50
N GLU A 221 -6.25 11.40 -11.44
CA GLU A 221 -5.01 12.17 -11.55
C GLU A 221 -5.05 13.46 -10.70
N THR A 222 -6.15 13.71 -10.02
CA THR A 222 -6.32 14.77 -9.02
C THR A 222 -6.65 14.17 -7.67
N CYS A 223 -6.22 14.83 -6.60
CA CYS A 223 -6.59 14.40 -5.25
C CYS A 223 -8.06 14.73 -4.99
N ALA A 224 -8.87 13.70 -4.75
CA ALA A 224 -10.31 13.83 -4.61
C ALA A 224 -10.76 14.27 -3.21
N THR A 225 -10.01 13.93 -2.15
CA THR A 225 -10.48 14.12 -0.76
C THR A 225 -9.41 14.62 0.19
N GLY A 226 -9.80 15.52 1.12
CA GLY A 226 -8.90 16.10 2.12
C GLY A 226 -8.49 15.14 3.26
N ASN A 227 -9.18 14.02 3.46
CA ASN A 227 -8.98 13.12 4.62
C ASN A 227 -7.98 12.00 4.38
N VAL A 228 -7.37 11.93 3.21
CA VAL A 228 -6.47 10.84 2.79
C VAL A 228 -5.24 10.68 3.70
N SER A 229 -4.82 11.77 4.34
CA SER A 229 -3.66 11.77 5.25
C SER A 229 -3.89 10.89 6.49
N LEU A 230 -5.13 10.78 6.97
CA LEU A 230 -5.46 9.98 8.15
C LEU A 230 -5.24 8.48 7.89
N TRP A 231 -5.47 8.03 6.68
CA TRP A 231 -5.31 6.63 6.30
C TRP A 231 -3.86 6.13 6.43
N ALA A 232 -2.90 7.03 6.30
CA ALA A 232 -1.49 6.73 6.50
C ALA A 232 -1.09 6.50 7.96
N MET A 233 -1.94 6.87 8.90
CA MET A 233 -1.69 6.73 10.34
C MET A 233 -2.11 5.36 10.85
N SER A 234 -1.51 4.96 11.99
CA SER A 234 -1.96 3.74 12.70
C SER A 234 -3.43 3.88 13.10
N GLY A 235 -4.25 2.95 12.61
CA GLY A 235 -5.69 2.98 12.82
C GLY A 235 -6.49 3.81 11.80
N GLY A 236 -5.82 4.49 10.86
CA GLY A 236 -6.48 5.31 9.85
C GLY A 236 -7.46 4.53 8.98
N GLU A 237 -7.12 3.29 8.62
CA GLU A 237 -7.99 2.41 7.84
C GLU A 237 -9.35 2.17 8.54
N ILE A 238 -9.35 1.99 9.86
CA ILE A 238 -10.57 1.71 10.63
C ILE A 238 -11.28 2.97 11.13
N ALA A 239 -10.58 4.10 11.16
CA ALA A 239 -11.14 5.37 11.65
C ALA A 239 -12.25 5.93 10.73
N GLU A 240 -12.18 5.60 9.43
CA GLU A 240 -13.16 6.01 8.43
C GLU A 240 -14.28 4.98 8.21
N MET A 241 -14.17 3.80 8.85
CA MET A 241 -15.16 2.73 8.74
C MET A 241 -16.09 2.72 9.93
N ASP A 242 -17.38 2.59 9.70
CA ASP A 242 -18.41 2.49 10.77
C ASP A 242 -18.48 1.05 11.31
N PHE A 243 -17.51 0.72 12.19
CA PHE A 243 -17.46 -0.59 12.84
C PHE A 243 -17.48 -0.49 14.36
N ASP A 244 -18.44 -1.12 15.00
CA ASP A 244 -18.54 -1.19 16.46
C ASP A 244 -17.34 -1.83 17.16
N ARG A 245 -16.66 -2.76 16.46
CA ARG A 245 -15.55 -3.54 17.02
C ARG A 245 -14.44 -3.70 16.01
N SER A 246 -13.43 -2.85 16.14
CA SER A 246 -12.24 -2.88 15.32
C SER A 246 -10.97 -2.78 16.17
N LEU A 247 -9.85 -3.29 15.67
CA LEU A 247 -8.56 -3.25 16.34
C LEU A 247 -7.46 -2.90 15.34
N ALA A 248 -6.82 -1.76 15.53
CA ALA A 248 -5.59 -1.41 14.84
C ALA A 248 -4.36 -1.91 15.60
N VAL A 249 -3.40 -2.47 14.87
CA VAL A 249 -2.20 -3.07 15.45
C VAL A 249 -0.96 -2.57 14.75
N SER A 250 -0.06 -1.94 15.49
CA SER A 250 1.19 -1.39 14.98
C SER A 250 2.42 -2.17 15.45
N GLY A 251 3.46 -2.17 14.61
CA GLY A 251 4.73 -2.85 14.86
C GLY A 251 4.65 -4.37 14.67
N LEU A 252 5.79 -5.04 14.55
CA LEU A 252 5.83 -6.47 14.19
C LEU A 252 5.43 -7.41 15.33
N ARG A 253 5.78 -7.07 16.57
CA ARG A 253 5.55 -7.96 17.74
C ARG A 253 4.09 -8.17 18.06
N ARG A 254 3.25 -7.13 17.92
CA ARG A 254 1.82 -7.20 18.24
C ARG A 254 1.03 -8.06 17.26
N PRO A 255 1.12 -7.87 15.92
CA PRO A 255 0.47 -8.78 14.96
C PRO A 255 0.85 -10.24 15.18
N TYR A 256 2.14 -10.54 15.40
CA TYR A 256 2.58 -11.90 15.70
C TYR A 256 1.89 -12.50 16.93
N SER A 257 1.83 -11.74 18.03
CA SER A 257 1.20 -12.22 19.28
C SER A 257 -0.30 -12.41 19.12
N ILE A 258 -0.97 -11.56 18.36
CA ILE A 258 -2.41 -11.68 18.05
C ILE A 258 -2.66 -12.91 17.18
N CYS A 259 -1.93 -13.08 16.08
CA CYS A 259 -2.05 -14.27 15.22
C CYS A 259 -1.82 -15.57 16.01
N ARG A 260 -0.85 -15.59 16.92
CA ARG A 260 -0.59 -16.73 17.81
C ARG A 260 -1.79 -17.02 18.72
N ARG A 261 -2.43 -15.99 19.28
CA ARG A 261 -3.65 -16.15 20.12
C ARG A 261 -4.83 -16.61 19.28
N LEU A 262 -5.07 -16.01 18.13
CA LEU A 262 -6.16 -16.39 17.24
C LEU A 262 -6.04 -17.85 16.77
N ARG A 263 -4.83 -18.30 16.40
CA ARG A 263 -4.57 -19.70 16.07
C ARG A 263 -4.95 -20.65 17.20
N TRP A 264 -4.62 -20.28 18.45
CA TRP A 264 -4.93 -21.08 19.61
C TRP A 264 -6.44 -21.17 19.86
N VAL A 265 -7.18 -20.07 19.67
CA VAL A 265 -8.64 -20.03 19.78
C VAL A 265 -9.29 -20.86 18.67
N SER A 266 -8.88 -20.69 17.41
CA SER A 266 -9.45 -21.42 16.27
C SER A 266 -9.20 -22.95 16.38
N SER A 267 -8.06 -23.38 16.89
CA SER A 267 -7.77 -24.80 17.12
C SER A 267 -8.61 -25.43 18.24
N ARG A 268 -9.11 -24.64 19.18
CA ARG A 268 -10.02 -25.12 20.24
C ARG A 268 -11.50 -25.13 19.82
N ILE A 269 -11.91 -24.20 18.97
CA ILE A 269 -13.28 -24.13 18.47
C ILE A 269 -13.61 -25.31 17.55
N SER A 270 -12.62 -25.88 16.84
CA SER A 270 -12.83 -27.07 16.01
C SER A 270 -13.12 -28.35 16.81
N ASN A 271 -12.88 -28.39 18.11
CA ASN A 271 -13.00 -29.59 18.93
C ASN A 271 -14.12 -29.58 19.99
N THR A 272 -14.69 -28.46 20.35
CA THR A 272 -15.87 -28.39 21.25
C THR A 272 -16.42 -26.96 21.31
N TRP A 273 -17.72 -26.81 21.35
CA TRP A 273 -18.51 -25.65 21.74
C TRP A 273 -19.27 -24.92 20.63
N ASN A 274 -20.59 -25.06 20.74
CA ASN A 274 -21.54 -24.07 20.28
C ASN A 274 -21.28 -22.76 21.03
N PHE A 275 -20.53 -21.85 20.42
CA PHE A 275 -20.41 -20.50 20.94
C PHE A 275 -21.49 -19.64 20.29
N GLU A 276 -22.37 -19.09 21.11
CA GLU A 276 -23.27 -18.03 20.69
C GLU A 276 -22.45 -16.86 20.11
N PRO A 277 -22.92 -16.22 19.02
CA PRO A 277 -22.14 -15.27 18.23
C PRO A 277 -22.04 -13.87 18.84
N ALA A 278 -21.63 -13.75 20.11
CA ALA A 278 -21.38 -12.47 20.76
C ALA A 278 -20.12 -11.74 20.21
N ALA A 279 -19.34 -12.38 19.32
CA ALA A 279 -18.10 -11.86 18.78
C ALA A 279 -18.16 -11.55 17.26
N LYS A 280 -19.35 -11.41 16.68
CA LYS A 280 -19.49 -10.99 15.29
C LYS A 280 -19.09 -9.53 15.18
N GLY A 281 -17.87 -9.24 14.73
CA GLY A 281 -17.47 -7.89 14.44
C GLY A 281 -16.06 -7.47 14.83
N ALA A 282 -15.14 -8.38 15.15
CA ALA A 282 -13.75 -7.97 15.33
C ALA A 282 -13.04 -7.84 13.97
N TRP A 283 -12.64 -6.63 13.65
CA TRP A 283 -11.83 -6.27 12.51
C TRP A 283 -10.40 -6.00 12.96
N VAL A 284 -9.40 -6.53 12.27
CA VAL A 284 -7.99 -6.24 12.54
C VAL A 284 -7.43 -5.50 11.33
N GLY A 285 -7.32 -4.18 11.44
CA GLY A 285 -6.71 -3.30 10.45
C GLY A 285 -5.21 -3.08 10.69
N SER A 286 -4.54 -2.56 9.69
CA SER A 286 -3.11 -2.23 9.72
C SER A 286 -2.83 -0.91 10.42
#